data_ebee7cb040c5b23c501908ffbd9e5031
#
_entry.id   ebee7cb040c5b23c501908ffbd9e5031
#
_cell.length_a   1.000
_cell.length_b   1.000
_cell.length_c   1.000
_cell.angle_alpha   90.00
_cell.angle_beta   90.00
_cell.angle_gamma   90.00
#
_symmetry.space_group_name_H-M   'P 1'
#
loop_
_entity.id
_entity.type
_entity.pdbx_description
1 polymer ?
#
loop_
_entity_poly.entity_id
_entity_poly.type
_entity_poly.pdbx_seq_one_letter_code
_entity_poly.pdbx_strand_id
1 'polypeptide(L)'
;DGLPSNCGNSWTVKSVPIKGNKGRVNGQIIGYLELRWSEDCHANWSRVTLYGGLYSDDVTVEQTISSEGRSATSVDFVHPGTSGTATWTPMVRLANRDSTACVSTWVSSDFGTPVFGTTGERFCY
;
A
#
# COMPACT_ATOMS: atom_id res chain seq x y z
N ASP A 1 9.67 2.70 6.16
CA ASP A 1 9.33 1.92 4.96
C ASP A 1 9.85 0.47 5.00
N GLY A 2 10.49 0.03 6.07
CA GLY A 2 11.03 -1.33 6.14
C GLY A 2 12.22 -1.57 5.20
N LEU A 3 12.84 -0.53 4.69
CA LEU A 3 13.96 -0.64 3.77
C LEU A 3 15.24 -1.00 4.52
N PRO A 4 16.16 -1.79 3.90
CA PRO A 4 17.52 -1.89 4.39
C PRO A 4 18.17 -0.52 4.45
N SER A 5 19.10 -0.33 5.39
CA SER A 5 19.75 0.96 5.59
C SER A 5 20.54 1.46 4.37
N ASN A 6 20.92 0.55 3.47
CA ASN A 6 21.66 0.89 2.26
C ASN A 6 20.75 1.22 1.06
N CYS A 7 19.44 1.24 1.24
CA CYS A 7 18.48 1.56 0.18
C CYS A 7 17.91 2.97 0.38
N GLY A 8 18.80 3.94 0.43
CA GLY A 8 18.42 5.35 0.52
C GLY A 8 17.88 5.90 -0.79
N ASN A 9 17.77 7.25 -0.87
CA ASN A 9 17.24 7.94 -2.04
C ASN A 9 15.92 7.34 -2.52
N SER A 10 14.93 7.30 -1.62
CA SER A 10 13.63 6.73 -1.95
C SER A 10 12.57 7.82 -2.03
N TRP A 11 11.61 7.62 -2.93
CA TRP A 11 10.47 8.52 -3.08
C TRP A 11 9.27 7.80 -3.65
N THR A 12 8.10 8.43 -3.52
CA THR A 12 6.88 7.95 -4.16
C THR A 12 6.86 8.39 -5.62
N VAL A 13 6.83 7.41 -6.52
CA VAL A 13 6.80 7.66 -7.96
C VAL A 13 5.40 8.08 -8.39
N LYS A 14 4.38 7.41 -7.87
CA LYS A 14 2.98 7.67 -8.16
C LYS A 14 2.13 7.11 -7.03
N SER A 15 0.98 7.71 -6.81
CA SER A 15 0.01 7.23 -5.83
C SER A 15 -1.41 7.41 -6.33
N VAL A 16 -2.32 6.58 -5.82
CA VAL A 16 -3.76 6.74 -6.04
C VAL A 16 -4.48 6.66 -4.71
N PRO A 17 -5.60 7.39 -4.55
CA PRO A 17 -6.36 7.30 -3.30
C PRO A 17 -7.07 5.95 -3.19
N ILE A 18 -7.21 5.48 -1.96
CA ILE A 18 -8.00 4.31 -1.61
C ILE A 18 -9.30 4.82 -1.03
N LYS A 19 -10.42 4.39 -1.58
CA LYS A 19 -11.74 4.81 -1.12
C LYS A 19 -12.44 3.66 -0.41
N GLY A 20 -13.02 3.95 0.74
CA GLY A 20 -13.92 3.02 1.41
C GLY A 20 -15.17 2.82 0.58
N ASN A 21 -15.76 1.63 0.66
CA ASN A 21 -16.94 1.28 -0.14
C ASN A 21 -18.12 0.80 0.70
N LYS A 22 -18.02 0.86 2.02
CA LYS A 22 -19.10 0.45 2.94
C LYS A 22 -19.10 1.31 4.19
N GLY A 23 -20.25 1.34 4.85
CA GLY A 23 -20.42 2.00 6.13
C GLY A 23 -20.16 3.50 6.07
N ARG A 24 -19.72 4.06 7.17
CA ARG A 24 -19.49 5.52 7.25
C ARG A 24 -18.29 6.01 6.44
N VAL A 25 -17.42 5.12 5.97
CA VAL A 25 -16.29 5.49 5.11
C VAL A 25 -16.61 5.32 3.64
N ASN A 26 -17.86 4.98 3.29
CA ASN A 26 -18.26 4.80 1.91
C ASN A 26 -18.03 6.10 1.11
N GLY A 27 -17.22 6.00 0.08
CA GLY A 27 -16.85 7.13 -0.78
C GLY A 27 -15.78 8.06 -0.20
N GLN A 28 -15.32 7.83 1.03
CA GLN A 28 -14.25 8.64 1.62
C GLN A 28 -12.88 8.08 1.27
N ILE A 29 -11.90 8.97 1.13
CA ILE A 29 -10.51 8.57 0.98
C ILE A 29 -10.00 8.11 2.35
N ILE A 30 -9.57 6.86 2.43
CA ILE A 30 -9.08 6.26 3.67
C ILE A 30 -7.57 6.16 3.71
N GLY A 31 -6.89 6.41 2.60
CA GLY A 31 -5.45 6.35 2.49
C GLY A 31 -5.02 6.38 1.04
N TYR A 32 -3.78 5.95 0.81
CA TYR A 32 -3.19 5.94 -0.53
C TYR A 32 -2.42 4.66 -0.77
N LEU A 33 -2.53 4.16 -2.01
CA LEU A 33 -1.68 3.12 -2.57
C LEU A 33 -0.55 3.80 -3.33
N GLU A 34 0.70 3.49 -3.00
CA GLU A 34 1.86 4.17 -3.51
C GLU A 34 2.84 3.20 -4.16
N LEU A 35 3.38 3.59 -5.30
CA LEU A 35 4.55 2.95 -5.90
C LEU A 35 5.78 3.71 -5.43
N ARG A 36 6.66 3.02 -4.71
CA ARG A 36 7.89 3.57 -4.16
C ARG A 36 9.09 3.10 -4.97
N TRP A 37 10.12 3.92 -5.01
CA TRP A 37 11.37 3.64 -5.71
C TRP A 37 12.57 4.00 -4.84
N SER A 38 13.61 3.18 -4.89
CA SER A 38 14.91 3.51 -4.31
C SER A 38 15.95 3.54 -5.42
N GLU A 39 16.57 4.70 -5.62
CA GLU A 39 17.64 4.84 -6.60
C GLU A 39 18.88 4.05 -6.20
N ASP A 40 19.16 3.98 -4.91
CA ASP A 40 20.35 3.27 -4.42
C ASP A 40 20.26 1.77 -4.62
N CYS A 41 19.07 1.21 -4.53
CA CYS A 41 18.86 -0.23 -4.67
C CYS A 41 18.26 -0.64 -6.01
N HIS A 42 17.90 0.31 -6.88
CA HIS A 42 17.18 0.05 -8.13
C HIS A 42 16.01 -0.89 -7.90
N ALA A 43 15.13 -0.51 -6.98
CA ALA A 43 14.04 -1.38 -6.56
C ALA A 43 12.76 -0.57 -6.35
N ASN A 44 11.64 -1.24 -6.64
CA ASN A 44 10.30 -0.74 -6.33
C ASN A 44 9.68 -1.56 -5.20
N TRP A 45 8.75 -0.94 -4.50
CA TRP A 45 7.85 -1.63 -3.58
C TRP A 45 6.51 -0.90 -3.52
N SER A 46 5.51 -1.63 -3.04
CA SER A 46 4.20 -1.06 -2.77
C SER A 46 4.15 -0.61 -1.32
N ARG A 47 3.57 0.57 -1.08
CA ARG A 47 3.26 1.05 0.27
C ARG A 47 1.80 1.48 0.31
N VAL A 48 1.10 1.07 1.35
CA VAL A 48 -0.25 1.54 1.67
C VAL A 48 -0.17 2.37 2.93
N THR A 49 -0.61 3.61 2.84
CA THR A 49 -0.72 4.51 3.98
C THR A 49 -2.20 4.70 4.28
N LEU A 50 -2.59 4.46 5.52
CA LEU A 50 -3.98 4.60 5.98
C LEU A 50 -4.06 5.74 7.01
N TYR A 51 -5.09 6.56 6.88
CA TYR A 51 -5.34 7.65 7.82
C TYR A 51 -5.82 7.11 9.17
N GLY A 52 -5.54 7.84 10.23
CA GLY A 52 -6.06 7.54 11.55
C GLY A 52 -7.46 8.10 11.75
N GLY A 53 -8.12 7.64 12.81
CA GLY A 53 -9.41 8.16 13.24
C GLY A 53 -10.62 7.66 12.45
N LEU A 54 -10.42 6.79 11.47
CA LEU A 54 -11.50 6.31 10.60
C LEU A 54 -12.02 4.93 11.00
N TYR A 55 -11.29 4.22 11.84
CA TYR A 55 -11.58 2.83 12.18
C TYR A 55 -11.63 2.66 13.69
N SER A 56 -12.52 1.78 14.15
CA SER A 56 -12.60 1.42 15.57
C SER A 56 -11.83 0.13 15.88
N ASP A 57 -11.52 -0.68 14.87
CA ASP A 57 -10.92 -1.99 15.03
C ASP A 57 -9.79 -2.22 14.05
N ASP A 58 -9.22 -3.42 14.08
CA ASP A 58 -8.13 -3.81 13.20
C ASP A 58 -8.55 -3.86 11.74
N VAL A 59 -7.56 -3.71 10.88
CA VAL A 59 -7.74 -3.65 9.43
C VAL A 59 -6.76 -4.62 8.79
N THR A 60 -7.20 -5.36 7.80
CA THR A 60 -6.33 -6.18 6.97
C THR A 60 -5.95 -5.41 5.71
N VAL A 61 -4.65 -5.32 5.43
CA VAL A 61 -4.12 -4.73 4.20
C VAL A 61 -3.39 -5.81 3.43
N GLU A 62 -3.89 -6.13 2.24
CA GLU A 62 -3.20 -6.99 1.30
C GLU A 62 -2.72 -6.13 0.14
N GLN A 63 -1.44 -6.24 -0.21
CA GLN A 63 -0.89 -5.48 -1.31
C GLN A 63 0.17 -6.26 -2.06
N THR A 64 0.31 -5.96 -3.35
CA THR A 64 1.21 -6.66 -4.26
C THR A 64 1.91 -5.64 -5.15
N ILE A 65 3.20 -5.87 -5.38
CA ILE A 65 4.01 -5.20 -6.41
C ILE A 65 4.47 -6.24 -7.42
N SER A 66 4.43 -5.89 -8.70
CA SER A 66 4.96 -6.75 -9.75
C SER A 66 5.72 -5.91 -10.78
N SER A 67 6.83 -6.45 -11.28
CA SER A 67 7.62 -5.86 -12.36
C SER A 67 8.59 -6.90 -12.89
N GLU A 68 8.84 -6.87 -14.19
CA GLU A 68 9.81 -7.76 -14.86
C GLU A 68 9.53 -9.25 -14.58
N GLY A 69 8.24 -9.62 -14.54
CA GLY A 69 7.84 -11.02 -14.32
C GLY A 69 8.01 -11.52 -12.88
N ARG A 70 8.33 -10.62 -11.94
CA ARG A 70 8.48 -10.94 -10.51
C ARG A 70 7.45 -10.18 -9.71
N SER A 71 7.11 -10.71 -8.55
CA SER A 71 6.15 -10.06 -7.67
C SER A 71 6.50 -10.27 -6.20
N ALA A 72 5.97 -9.41 -5.35
CA ALA A 72 6.03 -9.53 -3.91
C ALA A 72 4.69 -9.12 -3.34
N THR A 73 4.22 -9.87 -2.35
CA THR A 73 2.93 -9.64 -1.69
C THR A 73 3.13 -9.58 -0.19
N SER A 74 2.38 -8.70 0.47
CA SER A 74 2.26 -8.70 1.93
C SER A 74 0.80 -8.71 2.34
N VAL A 75 0.53 -9.35 3.47
CA VAL A 75 -0.77 -9.30 4.15
C VAL A 75 -0.48 -8.87 5.58
N ASP A 76 -0.97 -7.71 5.97
CA ASP A 76 -0.69 -7.13 7.27
C ASP A 76 -1.99 -6.87 8.03
N PHE A 77 -1.99 -7.20 9.30
CA PHE A 77 -3.09 -6.91 10.21
C PHE A 77 -2.64 -5.72 11.06
N VAL A 78 -3.29 -4.58 10.87
CA VAL A 78 -2.84 -3.34 11.47
C VAL A 78 -3.96 -2.64 12.22
N HIS A 79 -3.57 -1.79 13.17
CA HIS A 79 -4.49 -0.97 13.93
C HIS A 79 -4.13 0.51 13.71
N PRO A 80 -4.79 1.19 12.75
CA PRO A 80 -4.42 2.58 12.43
C PRO A 80 -4.57 3.55 13.59
N GLY A 81 -5.51 3.31 14.50
CA GLY A 81 -5.72 4.20 15.66
C GLY A 81 -6.01 5.63 15.24
N THR A 82 -5.50 6.59 16.00
CA THR A 82 -5.69 8.02 15.73
C THR A 82 -4.58 8.61 14.87
N SER A 83 -3.45 7.93 14.76
CA SER A 83 -2.26 8.44 14.05
C SER A 83 -2.13 7.91 12.64
N GLY A 84 -2.87 6.87 12.29
CA GLY A 84 -2.69 6.19 11.03
C GLY A 84 -1.56 5.19 11.06
N THR A 85 -1.33 4.53 9.93
CA THR A 85 -0.28 3.51 9.80
C THR A 85 0.12 3.37 8.34
N ALA A 86 1.27 2.72 8.11
CA ALA A 86 1.70 2.35 6.77
C ALA A 86 2.18 0.90 6.77
N THR A 87 1.91 0.21 5.66
CA THR A 87 2.41 -1.14 5.41
C THR A 87 3.03 -1.19 4.03
N TRP A 88 3.92 -2.16 3.79
CA TRP A 88 4.65 -2.24 2.53
C TRP A 88 4.98 -3.68 2.16
N THR A 89 5.22 -3.90 0.87
CA THR A 89 5.72 -5.19 0.37
C THR A 89 7.25 -5.25 0.48
N PRO A 90 7.83 -6.45 0.39
CA PRO A 90 9.25 -6.57 0.04
C PRO A 90 9.54 -5.85 -1.28
N MET A 91 10.81 -5.53 -1.50
CA MET A 91 11.24 -4.88 -2.73
C MET A 91 11.32 -5.85 -3.89
N VAL A 92 11.05 -5.33 -5.10
CA VAL A 92 11.37 -5.99 -6.36
C VAL A 92 12.49 -5.19 -7.01
N ARG A 93 13.68 -5.79 -7.14
CA ARG A 93 14.81 -5.16 -7.81
C ARG A 93 14.62 -5.25 -9.31
N LEU A 94 14.96 -4.16 -10.00
CA LEU A 94 14.79 -4.06 -11.45
C LEU A 94 16.14 -4.15 -12.14
N ALA A 95 16.20 -4.94 -13.21
CA ALA A 95 17.34 -4.92 -14.12
C ALA A 95 17.33 -3.67 -14.98
N ASN A 96 16.13 -3.15 -15.31
CA ASN A 96 15.96 -1.94 -16.10
C ASN A 96 15.06 -0.97 -15.32
N ARG A 97 15.60 0.21 -14.97
CA ARG A 97 14.86 1.21 -14.18
C ARG A 97 13.61 1.75 -14.90
N ASP A 98 13.53 1.58 -16.22
CA ASP A 98 12.39 2.06 -17.00
C ASP A 98 11.28 0.99 -17.13
N SER A 99 11.44 -0.17 -16.51
CA SER A 99 10.43 -1.20 -16.52
C SER A 99 9.15 -0.73 -15.82
N THR A 100 8.01 -1.11 -16.38
CA THR A 100 6.72 -0.85 -15.77
C THR A 100 6.54 -1.67 -14.50
N ALA A 101 6.11 -1.02 -13.44
CA ALA A 101 5.73 -1.69 -12.20
C ALA A 101 4.26 -1.49 -11.93
N CYS A 102 3.60 -2.52 -11.39
CA CYS A 102 2.20 -2.47 -11.03
C CYS A 102 2.03 -2.74 -9.55
N VAL A 103 1.20 -1.95 -8.90
CA VAL A 103 0.85 -2.13 -7.49
C VAL A 103 -0.65 -2.31 -7.36
N SER A 104 -1.07 -3.09 -6.36
CA SER A 104 -2.47 -3.29 -6.06
C SER A 104 -2.66 -3.49 -4.57
N THR A 105 -3.85 -3.16 -4.07
CA THR A 105 -4.19 -3.37 -2.67
C THR A 105 -5.65 -3.71 -2.49
N TRP A 106 -5.92 -4.47 -1.46
CA TRP A 106 -7.24 -4.71 -0.91
C TRP A 106 -7.18 -4.40 0.57
N VAL A 107 -8.09 -3.56 1.05
CA VAL A 107 -8.16 -3.16 2.45
C VAL A 107 -9.53 -3.52 2.98
N SER A 108 -9.57 -4.19 4.13
CA SER A 108 -10.85 -4.56 4.76
C SER A 108 -10.76 -4.40 6.27
N SER A 109 -11.87 -4.01 6.88
CA SER A 109 -11.98 -4.04 8.34
C SER A 109 -12.24 -5.46 8.79
N ASP A 110 -11.53 -5.90 9.85
CA ASP A 110 -11.60 -7.27 10.32
C ASP A 110 -12.77 -7.48 11.28
N PHE A 111 -13.07 -6.46 12.11
CA PHE A 111 -14.07 -6.54 13.16
C PHE A 111 -14.83 -5.23 13.26
N GLY A 112 -15.94 -5.29 13.97
CA GLY A 112 -16.68 -4.11 14.37
C GLY A 112 -17.56 -3.52 13.26
N THR A 113 -18.17 -2.42 13.59
CA THR A 113 -18.99 -1.66 12.67
C THR A 113 -18.56 -0.19 12.72
N PRO A 114 -18.55 0.48 11.58
CA PRO A 114 -18.91 -0.07 10.28
C PRO A 114 -17.81 -0.97 9.70
N VAL A 115 -18.24 -2.07 9.11
CA VAL A 115 -17.38 -2.90 8.30
C VAL A 115 -17.16 -2.20 6.96
N PHE A 116 -15.94 -2.24 6.45
CA PHE A 116 -15.65 -1.69 5.13
C PHE A 116 -14.68 -2.56 4.36
N GLY A 117 -14.66 -2.38 3.06
CA GLY A 117 -13.67 -2.97 2.17
C GLY A 117 -13.42 -2.01 1.01
N THR A 118 -12.49 -2.36 0.16
CA THR A 118 -12.21 -1.63 -1.07
C THR A 118 -12.42 -2.54 -2.27
N THR A 119 -12.54 -1.94 -3.44
CA THR A 119 -12.72 -2.69 -4.68
C THR A 119 -11.39 -3.19 -5.26
N GLY A 120 -10.31 -3.01 -4.52
CA GLY A 120 -8.99 -3.41 -4.99
C GLY A 120 -8.36 -2.35 -5.86
N GLU A 121 -7.86 -1.28 -5.26
CA GLU A 121 -7.16 -0.23 -5.98
C GLU A 121 -5.91 -0.79 -6.63
N ARG A 122 -5.62 -0.34 -7.86
CA ARG A 122 -4.42 -0.78 -8.58
C ARG A 122 -4.02 0.25 -9.63
N PHE A 123 -2.73 0.30 -9.94
CA PHE A 123 -2.22 1.03 -11.09
C PHE A 123 -0.86 0.50 -11.50
N CYS A 124 -0.48 0.84 -12.72
CA CYS A 124 0.85 0.57 -13.28
C CYS A 124 1.51 1.88 -13.71
N TYR A 125 2.82 1.91 -13.61
CA TYR A 125 3.57 3.11 -13.99
C TYR A 125 4.97 2.78 -14.50
#